data_a5363e1858bff616122ec4e08c6a3bbd
#
_entry.id   a5363e1858bff616122ec4e08c6a3bbd
#
_cell.length_a   1.000
_cell.length_b   1.000
_cell.length_c   1.000
_cell.angle_alpha   90.00
_cell.angle_beta   90.00
_cell.angle_gamma   90.00
#
_symmetry.space_group_name_H-M   'P 1'
#
loop_
_entity.id
_entity.type
_entity.pdbx_description
1 polymer ?
#
loop_
_entity_poly.entity_id
_entity_poly.type
_entity_poly.pdbx_seq_one_letter_code
_entity_poly.pdbx_strand_id
1 'polypeptide(L)'
;MENVKLTINGKEITAPVGSTILEAARQNGIYIPTLCYDEAVEVYGACGLCVVEAQGVPKLLRSCSAKVSDGMVINTESERVVKSRKIAMELLMSAHDGDCIAPCQLACPANTDCQGYVYRQSVSAPLRKGLQKRKG
;
A
#
# COMPACT_ATOMS: atom_id res chain seq x y z
N MET A 1 -21.31 2.92 -21.19
CA MET A 1 -20.22 3.53 -20.41
C MET A 1 -19.04 3.68 -21.34
N GLU A 2 -18.48 4.87 -21.42
CA GLU A 2 -17.29 5.08 -22.25
C GLU A 2 -16.08 4.41 -21.59
N ASN A 3 -15.33 3.66 -22.38
CA ASN A 3 -14.11 2.98 -21.93
C ASN A 3 -12.90 3.63 -22.59
N VAL A 4 -11.80 3.72 -21.89
CA VAL A 4 -10.50 4.15 -22.39
C VAL A 4 -9.56 2.97 -22.52
N LYS A 5 -8.67 3.04 -23.50
CA LYS A 5 -7.60 2.07 -23.70
C LYS A 5 -6.30 2.62 -23.15
N LEU A 6 -5.60 1.81 -22.40
CA LEU A 6 -4.29 2.16 -21.86
C LEU A 6 -3.40 0.92 -21.81
N THR A 7 -2.11 1.15 -21.69
CA THR A 7 -1.12 0.07 -21.62
C THR A 7 -0.46 0.08 -20.25
N ILE A 8 -0.46 -1.07 -19.55
CA ILE A 8 0.28 -1.23 -18.29
C ILE A 8 1.29 -2.37 -18.46
N ASN A 9 2.57 -2.07 -18.26
CA ASN A 9 3.68 -3.01 -18.43
C ASN A 9 3.68 -3.73 -19.80
N GLY A 10 3.32 -3.01 -20.86
CA GLY A 10 3.23 -3.56 -22.22
C GLY A 10 1.95 -4.35 -22.53
N LYS A 11 1.04 -4.52 -21.56
CA LYS A 11 -0.26 -5.16 -21.75
C LYS A 11 -1.33 -4.11 -22.02
N GLU A 12 -2.00 -4.19 -23.17
CA GLU A 12 -3.18 -3.35 -23.44
C GLU A 12 -4.34 -3.78 -22.56
N ILE A 13 -4.97 -2.81 -21.91
CA ILE A 13 -6.14 -2.99 -21.07
C ILE A 13 -7.19 -1.94 -21.38
N THR A 14 -8.43 -2.25 -21.02
CA THR A 14 -9.56 -1.34 -21.15
C THR A 14 -10.13 -1.06 -19.76
N ALA A 15 -10.42 0.19 -19.47
CA ALA A 15 -10.98 0.60 -18.19
C ALA A 15 -12.08 1.65 -18.38
N PRO A 16 -13.05 1.73 -17.48
CA PRO A 16 -14.09 2.77 -17.51
C PRO A 16 -13.49 4.17 -17.35
N VAL A 17 -14.02 5.13 -18.09
CA VAL A 17 -13.66 6.55 -17.91
C VAL A 17 -13.91 6.97 -16.47
N GLY A 18 -12.93 7.66 -15.87
CA GLY A 18 -13.03 8.15 -14.49
C GLY A 18 -12.56 7.16 -13.42
N SER A 19 -12.26 5.89 -13.77
CA SER A 19 -11.58 4.97 -12.85
C SER A 19 -10.15 5.42 -12.57
N THR A 20 -9.58 4.94 -11.47
CA THR A 20 -8.17 5.16 -11.15
C THR A 20 -7.29 4.15 -11.85
N ILE A 21 -6.00 4.47 -11.99
CA ILE A 21 -4.99 3.54 -12.53
C ILE A 21 -4.93 2.25 -11.68
N LEU A 22 -5.09 2.37 -10.37
CA LEU A 22 -5.09 1.23 -9.46
C LEU A 22 -6.28 0.30 -9.69
N GLU A 23 -7.49 0.87 -9.82
CA GLU A 23 -8.72 0.10 -10.13
C GLU A 23 -8.58 -0.62 -11.47
N ALA A 24 -8.12 0.10 -12.51
CA ALA A 24 -7.89 -0.47 -13.82
C ALA A 24 -6.87 -1.62 -13.80
N ALA A 25 -5.77 -1.47 -13.04
CA ALA A 25 -4.76 -2.50 -12.87
C ALA A 25 -5.33 -3.74 -12.16
N ARG A 26 -6.05 -3.56 -11.04
CA ARG A 26 -6.67 -4.65 -10.27
C ARG A 26 -7.68 -5.44 -11.09
N GLN A 27 -8.56 -4.77 -11.84
CA GLN A 27 -9.55 -5.41 -12.72
C GLN A 27 -8.90 -6.28 -13.79
N ASN A 28 -7.66 -5.97 -14.18
CA ASN A 28 -6.90 -6.71 -15.19
C ASN A 28 -5.83 -7.65 -14.61
N GLY A 29 -5.86 -7.90 -13.29
CA GLY A 29 -4.96 -8.82 -12.59
C GLY A 29 -3.51 -8.31 -12.48
N ILE A 30 -3.29 -6.99 -12.61
CA ILE A 30 -1.98 -6.38 -12.45
C ILE A 30 -1.83 -5.88 -11.02
N TYR A 31 -0.85 -6.41 -10.31
CA TYR A 31 -0.60 -6.04 -8.92
C TYR A 31 0.17 -4.71 -8.83
N ILE A 32 -0.36 -3.78 -8.05
CA ILE A 32 0.33 -2.56 -7.62
C ILE A 32 0.26 -2.51 -6.09
N PRO A 33 1.39 -2.42 -5.37
CA PRO A 33 1.40 -2.42 -3.91
C PRO A 33 0.72 -1.16 -3.37
N THR A 34 -0.10 -1.35 -2.32
CA THR A 34 -0.79 -0.27 -1.61
C THR A 34 -0.68 -0.49 -0.11
N LEU A 35 -0.73 0.58 0.68
CA LEU A 35 -0.80 0.50 2.14
C LEU A 35 -1.98 1.30 2.67
N CYS A 36 -2.16 2.56 2.24
CA CYS A 36 -3.23 3.45 2.72
C CYS A 36 -4.51 3.42 1.86
N TYR A 37 -4.60 2.51 0.90
CA TYR A 37 -5.79 2.35 0.05
C TYR A 37 -6.64 1.19 0.54
N ASP A 38 -7.89 1.47 0.83
CA ASP A 38 -8.94 0.50 1.08
C ASP A 38 -10.24 0.96 0.41
N GLU A 39 -11.06 0.01 -0.06
CA GLU A 39 -12.31 0.31 -0.79
C GLU A 39 -13.41 0.85 0.14
N ALA A 40 -13.30 0.62 1.45
CA ALA A 40 -14.27 1.05 2.44
C ALA A 40 -14.06 2.50 2.93
N VAL A 41 -12.93 3.13 2.55
CA VAL A 41 -12.57 4.48 3.00
C VAL A 41 -12.18 5.37 1.84
N GLU A 42 -12.27 6.68 2.05
CA GLU A 42 -11.81 7.66 1.05
C GLU A 42 -10.32 7.53 0.76
N VAL A 43 -9.95 7.78 -0.50
CA VAL A 43 -8.56 7.69 -0.95
C VAL A 43 -7.73 8.82 -0.37
N TYR A 44 -6.86 8.51 0.57
CA TYR A 44 -5.99 9.49 1.22
C TYR A 44 -4.68 9.76 0.45
N GLY A 45 -4.13 8.74 -0.23
CA GLY A 45 -2.95 8.88 -1.10
C GLY A 45 -1.65 9.23 -0.39
N ALA A 46 -1.48 8.91 0.91
CA ALA A 46 -0.34 9.36 1.71
C ALA A 46 0.92 8.49 1.60
N CYS A 47 0.78 7.15 1.52
CA CYS A 47 1.90 6.22 1.74
C CYS A 47 2.97 6.22 0.63
N GLY A 48 2.63 6.63 -0.61
CA GLY A 48 3.56 6.64 -1.73
C GLY A 48 3.96 5.27 -2.30
N LEU A 49 3.35 4.16 -1.84
CA LEU A 49 3.68 2.81 -2.33
C LEU A 49 3.06 2.49 -3.69
N CYS A 50 1.90 3.07 -3.99
CA CYS A 50 1.18 2.84 -5.25
C CYS A 50 1.70 3.66 -6.44
N VAL A 51 2.90 4.24 -6.34
CA VAL A 51 3.45 5.06 -7.42
C VAL A 51 3.73 4.23 -8.67
N VAL A 52 3.48 4.85 -9.81
CA VAL A 52 3.71 4.32 -11.16
C VAL A 52 4.33 5.40 -12.04
N GLU A 53 5.00 4.99 -13.09
CA GLU A 53 5.55 5.89 -14.10
C GLU A 53 4.66 5.91 -15.34
N ALA A 54 4.25 7.09 -15.77
CA ALA A 54 3.50 7.28 -17.01
C ALA A 54 4.41 7.91 -18.05
N GLN A 55 4.39 7.37 -19.27
CA GLN A 55 5.19 7.88 -20.37
C GLN A 55 4.79 9.34 -20.69
N GLY A 56 5.77 10.21 -20.86
CA GLY A 56 5.55 11.63 -21.13
C GLY A 56 5.25 12.47 -19.87
N VAL A 57 5.14 11.86 -18.68
CA VAL A 57 4.93 12.55 -17.42
C VAL A 57 6.20 12.52 -16.57
N PRO A 58 6.82 13.67 -16.26
CA PRO A 58 8.11 13.71 -15.54
C PRO A 58 7.98 13.27 -14.06
N LYS A 59 6.77 13.29 -13.51
CA LYS A 59 6.48 12.91 -12.12
C LYS A 59 5.92 11.50 -12.03
N LEU A 60 6.27 10.77 -10.97
CA LEU A 60 5.57 9.53 -10.62
C LEU A 60 4.13 9.85 -10.18
N LEU A 61 3.19 9.08 -10.68
CA LEU A 61 1.77 9.22 -10.36
C LEU A 61 1.39 8.25 -9.24
N ARG A 62 0.52 8.67 -8.33
CA ARG A 62 -0.10 7.78 -7.35
C ARG A 62 -1.29 7.08 -8.01
N SER A 63 -1.16 5.80 -8.29
CA SER A 63 -2.19 5.04 -9.01
C SER A 63 -3.55 5.00 -8.30
N CYS A 64 -3.58 5.12 -6.98
CA CYS A 64 -4.82 5.16 -6.20
C CYS A 64 -5.66 6.42 -6.40
N SER A 65 -5.07 7.52 -6.86
CA SER A 65 -5.76 8.81 -7.07
C SER A 65 -5.71 9.32 -8.50
N ALA A 66 -4.71 8.88 -9.28
CA ALA A 66 -4.58 9.29 -10.68
C ALA A 66 -5.63 8.57 -11.54
N LYS A 67 -6.38 9.35 -12.32
CA LYS A 67 -7.40 8.83 -13.24
C LYS A 67 -6.78 8.31 -14.52
N VAL A 68 -7.41 7.30 -15.12
CA VAL A 68 -7.01 6.78 -16.43
C VAL A 68 -7.35 7.78 -17.53
N SER A 69 -6.50 7.81 -18.56
CA SER A 69 -6.71 8.57 -19.80
C SER A 69 -6.43 7.68 -20.98
N ASP A 70 -7.06 7.98 -22.10
CA ASP A 70 -6.88 7.22 -23.34
C ASP A 70 -5.45 7.32 -23.85
N GLY A 71 -4.89 6.20 -24.32
CA GLY A 71 -3.52 6.12 -24.81
C GLY A 71 -2.43 6.18 -23.75
N MET A 72 -2.77 6.17 -22.45
CA MET A 72 -1.77 6.22 -21.37
C MET A 72 -0.92 4.95 -21.35
N VAL A 73 0.42 5.14 -21.29
CA VAL A 73 1.37 4.04 -21.15
C VAL A 73 2.02 4.10 -19.79
N ILE A 74 1.84 3.05 -19.00
CA ILE A 74 2.21 2.99 -17.58
C ILE A 74 3.21 1.86 -17.34
N ASN A 75 4.24 2.15 -16.57
CA ASN A 75 5.17 1.17 -16.05
C ASN A 75 5.08 1.13 -14.51
N THR A 76 4.82 -0.06 -13.97
CA THR A 76 4.67 -0.28 -12.53
C THR A 76 5.95 -0.77 -11.86
N GLU A 77 6.99 -1.12 -12.63
CA GLU A 77 8.21 -1.77 -12.15
C GLU A 77 9.50 -1.15 -12.69
N SER A 78 9.45 0.10 -13.19
CA SER A 78 10.68 0.78 -13.58
C SER A 78 11.62 0.97 -12.38
N GLU A 79 12.91 1.05 -12.63
CA GLU A 79 13.91 1.29 -11.58
C GLU A 79 13.55 2.51 -10.70
N ARG A 80 13.06 3.56 -11.33
CA ARG A 80 12.61 4.79 -10.67
C ARG A 80 11.43 4.53 -9.73
N VAL A 81 10.45 3.72 -10.15
CA VAL A 81 9.29 3.32 -9.34
C VAL A 81 9.74 2.48 -8.15
N VAL A 82 10.57 1.46 -8.37
CA VAL A 82 11.08 0.57 -7.33
C VAL A 82 11.88 1.36 -6.29
N LYS A 83 12.79 2.24 -6.74
CA LYS A 83 13.57 3.11 -5.84
C LYS A 83 12.68 4.03 -5.00
N SER A 84 11.65 4.64 -5.61
CA SER A 84 10.71 5.52 -4.90
C SER A 84 9.91 4.75 -3.83
N ARG A 85 9.43 3.54 -4.13
CA ARG A 85 8.72 2.68 -3.17
C ARG A 85 9.62 2.25 -2.00
N LYS A 86 10.89 1.92 -2.30
CA LYS A 86 11.86 1.58 -1.27
C LYS A 86 12.06 2.73 -0.30
N ILE A 87 12.30 3.94 -0.80
CA ILE A 87 12.46 5.14 0.03
C ILE A 87 11.20 5.41 0.86
N ALA A 88 10.00 5.31 0.26
CA ALA A 88 8.74 5.50 0.97
C ALA A 88 8.57 4.50 2.13
N MET A 89 8.91 3.23 1.91
CA MET A 89 8.86 2.21 2.95
C MET A 89 9.91 2.43 4.04
N GLU A 90 11.13 2.79 3.68
CA GLU A 90 12.19 3.11 4.64
C GLU A 90 11.80 4.29 5.55
N LEU A 91 11.18 5.34 4.99
CA LEU A 91 10.67 6.46 5.76
C LEU A 91 9.54 6.06 6.70
N LEU A 92 8.58 5.24 6.24
CA LEU A 92 7.51 4.72 7.08
C LEU A 92 8.06 3.88 8.23
N MET A 93 9.01 3.01 7.95
CA MET A 93 9.63 2.15 8.97
C MET A 93 10.52 2.93 9.94
N SER A 94 11.16 4.00 9.50
CA SER A 94 12.00 4.84 10.36
C SER A 94 11.20 5.62 11.41
N ALA A 95 9.91 5.87 11.15
CA ALA A 95 9.00 6.56 12.06
C ALA A 95 8.08 5.61 12.84
N HIS A 96 8.22 4.29 12.65
CA HIS A 96 7.35 3.29 13.26
C HIS A 96 8.05 2.57 14.40
N ASP A 97 7.90 3.09 15.62
CA ASP A 97 8.51 2.54 16.83
C ASP A 97 7.71 1.37 17.44
N GLY A 98 6.48 1.17 17.00
CA GLY A 98 5.61 0.10 17.49
C GLY A 98 5.10 0.29 18.93
N ASP A 99 5.15 1.52 19.43
CA ASP A 99 4.74 1.89 20.78
C ASP A 99 3.30 2.40 20.89
N CYS A 100 2.53 2.35 19.81
CA CYS A 100 1.15 2.79 19.81
C CYS A 100 0.28 1.95 20.74
N ILE A 101 -0.51 2.63 21.56
CA ILE A 101 -1.52 2.00 22.41
C ILE A 101 -2.79 1.80 21.57
N ALA A 102 -3.27 0.57 21.49
CA ALA A 102 -4.47 0.25 20.72
C ALA A 102 -5.73 0.93 21.30
N PRO A 103 -6.70 1.34 20.46
CA PRO A 103 -7.95 1.94 20.94
C PRO A 103 -8.71 1.06 21.95
N CYS A 104 -8.65 -0.26 21.79
CA CYS A 104 -9.27 -1.20 22.73
C CYS A 104 -8.64 -1.17 24.15
N GLN A 105 -7.36 -0.84 24.25
CA GLN A 105 -6.67 -0.65 25.52
C GLN A 105 -6.98 0.73 26.12
N LEU A 106 -6.99 1.77 25.30
CA LEU A 106 -7.32 3.14 25.72
C LEU A 106 -8.76 3.26 26.25
N ALA A 107 -9.70 2.56 25.62
CA ALA A 107 -11.12 2.57 26.01
C ALA A 107 -11.47 1.57 27.12
N CYS A 108 -10.54 0.72 27.53
CA CYS A 108 -10.80 -0.32 28.53
C CYS A 108 -10.84 0.27 29.95
N PRO A 109 -11.97 0.21 30.69
CA PRO A 109 -12.04 0.74 32.04
C PRO A 109 -11.19 -0.05 33.05
N ALA A 110 -10.85 -1.31 32.70
CA ALA A 110 -9.95 -2.16 33.50
C ALA A 110 -8.47 -1.99 33.08
N ASN A 111 -8.15 -1.12 32.12
CA ASN A 111 -6.79 -0.91 31.60
C ASN A 111 -6.08 -2.23 31.21
N THR A 112 -6.83 -3.15 30.58
CA THR A 112 -6.33 -4.47 30.21
C THR A 112 -5.34 -4.35 29.05
N ASP A 113 -4.18 -5.00 29.16
CA ASP A 113 -3.19 -5.12 28.09
C ASP A 113 -3.69 -6.04 26.98
N CYS A 114 -4.61 -5.52 26.15
CA CYS A 114 -5.24 -6.26 25.06
C CYS A 114 -4.22 -6.68 24.00
N GLN A 115 -3.25 -5.82 23.69
CA GLN A 115 -2.19 -6.11 22.74
C GLN A 115 -1.28 -7.24 23.23
N GLY A 116 -0.90 -7.19 24.50
CA GLY A 116 0.00 -8.19 25.07
C GLY A 116 -0.62 -9.59 25.11
N TYR A 117 -1.90 -9.75 25.46
CA TYR A 117 -2.49 -11.09 25.47
C TYR A 117 -2.80 -11.62 24.06
N VAL A 118 -3.24 -10.76 23.11
CA VAL A 118 -3.44 -11.17 21.71
C VAL A 118 -2.12 -11.59 21.07
N TYR A 119 -1.05 -10.84 21.31
CA TYR A 119 0.28 -11.20 20.84
C TYR A 119 0.73 -12.56 21.41
N ARG A 120 0.52 -12.81 22.70
CA ARG A 120 0.88 -14.10 23.34
C ARG A 120 0.10 -15.29 22.78
N GLN A 121 -1.14 -15.08 22.35
CA GLN A 121 -1.96 -16.14 21.72
C GLN A 121 -1.59 -16.38 20.26
N SER A 122 -1.24 -15.34 19.51
CA SER A 122 -0.92 -15.43 18.07
C SER A 122 0.46 -16.04 17.81
N VAL A 123 1.40 -15.89 18.74
CA VAL A 123 2.76 -16.44 18.61
C VAL A 123 2.78 -17.84 19.20
N SER A 124 2.55 -18.86 18.38
CA SER A 124 2.72 -20.27 18.78
C SER A 124 4.16 -20.53 19.26
N ALA A 125 4.28 -21.44 20.22
CA ALA A 125 5.46 -21.74 21.02
C ALA A 125 6.84 -21.83 20.31
N PRO A 126 6.97 -22.23 19.03
CA PRO A 126 8.28 -22.32 18.37
C PRO A 126 8.97 -20.97 18.12
N LEU A 127 8.20 -19.88 17.90
CA LEU A 127 8.74 -18.55 17.62
C LEU A 127 9.23 -17.81 18.89
N ARG A 128 8.80 -18.24 20.06
CA ARG A 128 9.20 -17.62 21.35
C ARG A 128 10.70 -17.74 21.68
N LYS A 129 11.37 -18.78 21.20
CA LYS A 129 12.78 -19.00 21.52
C LYS A 129 13.75 -17.98 20.87
N GLY A 130 13.33 -17.29 19.83
CA GLY A 130 14.13 -16.27 19.14
C GLY A 130 14.06 -14.86 19.75
N LEU A 131 12.94 -14.53 20.41
CA LEU A 131 12.69 -13.18 20.93
C LEU A 131 13.22 -12.94 22.35
N GLN A 132 13.48 -14.00 23.11
CA GLN A 132 14.03 -13.89 24.49
C GLN A 132 15.52 -13.48 24.54
N LYS A 133 16.25 -13.45 23.41
CA LYS A 133 17.69 -13.10 23.38
C LYS A 133 17.98 -11.60 23.19
N ARG A 134 16.98 -10.72 23.21
CA ARG A 134 17.18 -9.27 23.06
C ARG A 134 16.95 -8.45 24.34
N LYS A 135 17.14 -9.07 25.52
CA LYS A 135 17.30 -8.34 26.78
C LYS A 135 18.72 -8.57 27.28
N GLY A 136 19.61 -7.73 26.86
CA GLY A 136 20.96 -7.53 27.32
C GLY A 136 21.37 -6.15 26.95
#